data_e5831ed92bce071eaab294c6ea5c7ea7
#
_entry.id   e5831ed92bce071eaab294c6ea5c7ea7
#
_cell.length_a   1.000
_cell.length_b   1.000
_cell.length_c   1.000
_cell.angle_alpha   90.00
_cell.angle_beta   90.00
_cell.angle_gamma   90.00
#
_symmetry.space_group_name_H-M   'P 1'
#
loop_
_entity.id
_entity.type
_entity.pdbx_description
1 polymer ?
#
loop_
_entity_poly.entity_id
_entity_poly.type
_entity_poly.pdbx_seq_one_letter_code
_entity_poly.pdbx_strand_id
1 'polypeptide(L)'
;MDIKLEVVIIPVLDVDRAKEFYGRLGWRLDADFPFDNGFRVVQFTPPGSGCSIQFGTKITSAAPGSAQGLYLIASDIEAARDELAARGAEVSEVFHAGTPGAQFQPDSTSGRVRGPAPDNASYSSFATFSDPDGNGWILQEVTTRLPGRLDPAATTFASTEDLASAMRRASAAHGEHEARIGAADPDWPDWYADYMVHEQAGTELPS
;
A
#
# COMPACT_ATOMS: atom_id res chain seq x y z
N MET A 1 -0.66 -20.89 9.79
CA MET A 1 -1.69 -20.71 8.73
C MET A 1 -1.32 -19.46 7.96
N ASP A 2 -1.07 -19.55 6.67
CA ASP A 2 -0.80 -18.39 5.82
C ASP A 2 -2.12 -17.96 5.18
N ILE A 3 -2.63 -16.77 5.57
CA ILE A 3 -3.87 -16.18 5.04
C ILE A 3 -3.56 -14.72 4.71
N LYS A 4 -3.77 -14.33 3.45
CA LYS A 4 -3.55 -12.98 2.96
C LYS A 4 -4.88 -12.37 2.49
N LEU A 5 -5.02 -11.06 2.65
CA LEU A 5 -6.13 -10.34 2.06
C LEU A 5 -5.87 -10.22 0.55
N GLU A 6 -6.67 -10.90 -0.26
CA GLU A 6 -6.54 -10.92 -1.72
C GLU A 6 -7.31 -9.80 -2.38
N VAL A 7 -8.57 -9.63 -1.98
CA VAL A 7 -9.46 -8.70 -2.66
C VAL A 7 -10.51 -8.11 -1.73
N VAL A 8 -10.88 -6.85 -1.98
CA VAL A 8 -12.01 -6.16 -1.33
C VAL A 8 -13.05 -5.81 -2.41
N ILE A 9 -14.31 -6.13 -2.16
CA ILE A 9 -15.41 -5.75 -3.05
C ILE A 9 -15.87 -4.34 -2.69
N ILE A 10 -15.93 -3.45 -3.71
CA ILE A 10 -16.46 -2.10 -3.57
C ILE A 10 -17.77 -1.98 -4.38
N PRO A 11 -18.83 -1.43 -3.79
CA PRO A 11 -20.12 -1.31 -4.47
C PRO A 11 -20.15 -0.10 -5.40
N VAL A 12 -20.41 -0.32 -6.68
CA VAL A 12 -20.53 0.74 -7.70
C VAL A 12 -21.87 0.68 -8.40
N LEU A 13 -22.38 1.82 -8.85
CA LEU A 13 -23.60 1.90 -9.66
C LEU A 13 -23.32 1.66 -11.14
N ASP A 14 -22.24 2.26 -11.64
CA ASP A 14 -21.83 2.21 -13.03
C ASP A 14 -20.40 1.60 -13.14
N VAL A 15 -20.38 0.35 -13.64
CA VAL A 15 -19.15 -0.44 -13.75
C VAL A 15 -18.16 0.17 -14.74
N ASP A 16 -18.62 0.73 -15.86
CA ASP A 16 -17.74 1.30 -16.87
C ASP A 16 -17.14 2.64 -16.40
N ARG A 17 -17.94 3.46 -15.71
CA ARG A 17 -17.45 4.70 -15.10
C ARG A 17 -16.41 4.41 -14.02
N ALA A 18 -16.65 3.42 -13.16
CA ALA A 18 -15.69 3.02 -12.15
C ALA A 18 -14.40 2.46 -12.79
N LYS A 19 -14.53 1.62 -13.84
CA LYS A 19 -13.39 1.08 -14.59
C LYS A 19 -12.54 2.19 -15.20
N GLU A 20 -13.16 3.19 -15.82
CA GLU A 20 -12.46 4.34 -16.38
C GLU A 20 -11.72 5.13 -15.29
N PHE A 21 -12.39 5.38 -14.15
CA PHE A 21 -11.81 6.10 -13.02
C PHE A 21 -10.54 5.41 -12.48
N TYR A 22 -10.62 4.13 -12.08
CA TYR A 22 -9.48 3.41 -11.55
C TYR A 22 -8.36 3.19 -12.57
N GLY A 23 -8.73 3.02 -13.86
CA GLY A 23 -7.76 2.95 -14.95
C GLY A 23 -6.97 4.25 -15.12
N ARG A 24 -7.63 5.43 -15.03
CA ARG A 24 -6.96 6.73 -15.07
C ARG A 24 -6.01 6.94 -13.90
N LEU A 25 -6.33 6.41 -12.72
CA LEU A 25 -5.43 6.46 -11.56
C LEU A 25 -4.14 5.63 -11.77
N GLY A 26 -4.04 4.89 -12.88
CA GLY A 26 -2.88 4.07 -13.21
C GLY A 26 -2.90 2.71 -12.50
N TRP A 27 -4.05 2.29 -11.96
CA TRP A 27 -4.16 0.96 -11.38
C TRP A 27 -4.18 -0.10 -12.47
N ARG A 28 -3.60 -1.26 -12.20
CA ARG A 28 -3.52 -2.37 -13.15
C ARG A 28 -4.88 -3.06 -13.25
N LEU A 29 -5.42 -3.15 -14.45
CA LEU A 29 -6.59 -3.97 -14.73
C LEU A 29 -6.16 -5.45 -14.77
N ASP A 30 -6.63 -6.25 -13.82
CA ASP A 30 -6.33 -7.68 -13.73
C ASP A 30 -7.39 -8.54 -14.43
N ALA A 31 -8.66 -8.12 -14.37
CA ALA A 31 -9.77 -8.86 -14.92
C ALA A 31 -10.92 -7.94 -15.34
N ASP A 32 -11.61 -8.31 -16.41
CA ASP A 32 -12.92 -7.77 -16.82
C ASP A 32 -13.69 -8.88 -17.53
N PHE A 33 -14.55 -9.56 -16.79
CA PHE A 33 -15.30 -10.72 -17.28
C PHE A 33 -16.81 -10.44 -17.24
N PRO A 34 -17.43 -10.09 -18.37
CA PRO A 34 -18.88 -10.11 -18.53
C PRO A 34 -19.38 -11.53 -18.81
N PHE A 35 -20.55 -11.88 -18.28
CA PHE A 35 -21.21 -13.15 -18.46
C PHE A 35 -22.62 -12.96 -19.06
N ASP A 36 -23.12 -13.96 -19.78
CA ASP A 36 -24.42 -13.90 -20.48
C ASP A 36 -25.61 -13.69 -19.55
N ASN A 37 -25.51 -14.07 -18.28
CA ASN A 37 -26.53 -13.87 -17.26
C ASN A 37 -26.57 -12.43 -16.68
N GLY A 38 -25.77 -11.52 -17.25
CA GLY A 38 -25.63 -10.14 -16.80
C GLY A 38 -24.78 -9.96 -15.52
N PHE A 39 -24.09 -11.01 -15.08
CA PHE A 39 -23.05 -10.88 -14.06
C PHE A 39 -21.77 -10.32 -14.72
N ARG A 40 -21.08 -9.42 -14.05
CA ARG A 40 -19.77 -8.91 -14.52
C ARG A 40 -18.87 -8.66 -13.34
N VAL A 41 -17.60 -9.05 -13.46
CA VAL A 41 -16.52 -8.79 -12.49
C VAL A 41 -15.43 -7.99 -13.16
N VAL A 42 -15.03 -6.92 -12.51
CA VAL A 42 -13.84 -6.12 -12.87
C VAL A 42 -12.92 -6.08 -11.66
N GLN A 43 -11.62 -6.33 -11.86
CA GLN A 43 -10.62 -6.29 -10.80
C GLN A 43 -9.49 -5.35 -11.17
N PHE A 44 -9.10 -4.51 -10.22
CA PHE A 44 -7.95 -3.64 -10.30
C PHE A 44 -7.01 -3.84 -9.10
N THR A 45 -5.71 -3.72 -9.35
CA THR A 45 -4.68 -3.70 -8.30
C THR A 45 -3.98 -2.35 -8.29
N PRO A 46 -3.99 -1.63 -7.15
CA PRO A 46 -3.18 -0.42 -6.98
C PRO A 46 -1.68 -0.73 -7.17
N PRO A 47 -0.87 0.21 -7.69
CA PRO A 47 0.57 0.00 -7.85
C PRO A 47 1.22 -0.39 -6.52
N GLY A 48 2.01 -1.48 -6.52
CA GLY A 48 2.70 -1.99 -5.34
C GLY A 48 1.84 -2.67 -4.28
N SER A 49 0.50 -2.80 -4.50
CA SER A 49 -0.39 -3.47 -3.57
C SER A 49 -0.40 -4.99 -3.77
N GLY A 50 -0.40 -5.74 -2.66
CA GLY A 50 -0.69 -7.17 -2.66
C GLY A 50 -2.19 -7.50 -2.57
N CYS A 51 -3.05 -6.47 -2.40
CA CYS A 51 -4.49 -6.62 -2.33
C CYS A 51 -5.15 -5.84 -3.47
N SER A 52 -6.17 -6.43 -4.09
CA SER A 52 -6.93 -5.87 -5.20
C SER A 52 -8.28 -5.34 -4.74
N ILE A 53 -8.95 -4.58 -5.60
CA ILE A 53 -10.37 -4.30 -5.49
C ILE A 53 -11.14 -5.00 -6.59
N GLN A 54 -12.36 -5.41 -6.28
CA GLN A 54 -13.32 -5.90 -7.26
C GLN A 54 -14.62 -5.08 -7.22
N PHE A 55 -15.18 -4.85 -8.36
CA PHE A 55 -16.53 -4.29 -8.53
C PHE A 55 -17.20 -4.89 -9.77
N GLY A 56 -18.50 -4.72 -9.88
CA GLY A 56 -19.19 -5.32 -11.01
C GLY A 56 -20.71 -5.32 -10.86
N THR A 57 -21.38 -5.99 -11.79
CA THR A 57 -22.83 -6.15 -11.78
C THR A 57 -23.20 -7.41 -11.01
N LYS A 58 -24.09 -7.30 -10.02
CA LYS A 58 -24.57 -8.41 -9.16
C LYS A 58 -23.50 -9.05 -8.28
N ILE A 59 -22.39 -8.37 -8.01
CA ILE A 59 -21.30 -8.90 -7.19
C ILE A 59 -21.54 -8.69 -5.68
N THR A 60 -22.32 -7.70 -5.32
CA THR A 60 -22.68 -7.37 -3.94
C THR A 60 -24.09 -6.78 -3.87
N SER A 61 -24.71 -6.89 -2.71
CA SER A 61 -25.97 -6.22 -2.36
C SER A 61 -25.78 -4.90 -1.61
N ALA A 62 -24.54 -4.51 -1.32
CA ALA A 62 -24.23 -3.24 -0.67
C ALA A 62 -24.61 -2.06 -1.58
N ALA A 63 -25.06 -0.97 -0.99
CA ALA A 63 -25.40 0.23 -1.74
C ALA A 63 -24.17 0.82 -2.45
N PRO A 64 -24.29 1.30 -3.70
CA PRO A 64 -23.20 2.01 -4.36
C PRO A 64 -22.66 3.16 -3.48
N GLY A 65 -21.35 3.33 -3.43
CA GLY A 65 -20.68 4.36 -2.62
C GLY A 65 -20.61 4.07 -1.13
N SER A 66 -21.06 2.91 -0.66
CA SER A 66 -21.11 2.61 0.77
C SER A 66 -19.77 2.09 1.35
N ALA A 67 -18.78 1.77 0.54
CA ALA A 67 -17.46 1.41 1.04
C ALA A 67 -16.73 2.66 1.53
N GLN A 68 -16.31 2.64 2.79
CA GLN A 68 -15.65 3.77 3.42
C GLN A 68 -14.39 3.34 4.16
N GLY A 69 -13.43 4.25 4.31
CA GLY A 69 -12.22 4.00 5.06
C GLY A 69 -11.27 3.00 4.39
N LEU A 70 -11.25 2.96 3.07
CA LEU A 70 -10.28 2.18 2.31
C LEU A 70 -8.92 2.90 2.33
N TYR A 71 -7.88 2.23 2.82
CA TYR A 71 -6.56 2.84 2.99
C TYR A 71 -5.63 2.52 1.83
N LEU A 72 -5.00 3.57 1.30
CA LEU A 72 -3.81 3.51 0.47
C LEU A 72 -2.64 4.11 1.24
N ILE A 73 -1.46 3.54 1.11
CA ILE A 73 -0.27 4.05 1.77
C ILE A 73 0.74 4.57 0.76
N ALA A 74 1.40 5.66 1.11
CA ALA A 74 2.49 6.26 0.34
C ALA A 74 3.66 6.60 1.26
N SER A 75 4.87 6.62 0.74
CA SER A 75 6.05 7.10 1.47
C SER A 75 6.20 8.62 1.45
N ASP A 76 5.55 9.27 0.48
CA ASP A 76 5.48 10.73 0.30
C ASP A 76 4.04 11.07 -0.05
N ILE A 77 3.33 11.66 0.91
CA ILE A 77 1.90 11.92 0.75
C ILE A 77 1.60 13.09 -0.18
N GLU A 78 2.47 14.10 -0.21
CA GLU A 78 2.28 15.27 -1.08
C GLU A 78 2.46 14.87 -2.54
N ALA A 79 3.54 14.13 -2.86
CA ALA A 79 3.77 13.60 -4.20
C ALA A 79 2.65 12.65 -4.65
N ALA A 80 2.21 11.74 -3.80
CA ALA A 80 1.12 10.81 -4.13
C ALA A 80 -0.22 11.53 -4.31
N ARG A 81 -0.54 12.52 -3.47
CA ARG A 81 -1.72 13.36 -3.61
C ARG A 81 -1.73 14.09 -4.94
N ASP A 82 -0.61 14.71 -5.31
CA ASP A 82 -0.48 15.49 -6.55
C ASP A 82 -0.56 14.58 -7.79
N GLU A 83 0.00 13.39 -7.73
CA GLU A 83 -0.14 12.40 -8.81
C GLU A 83 -1.60 11.96 -9.00
N LEU A 84 -2.32 11.63 -7.92
CA LEU A 84 -3.74 11.27 -8.01
C LEU A 84 -4.59 12.43 -8.55
N ALA A 85 -4.31 13.66 -8.12
CA ALA A 85 -5.00 14.85 -8.61
C ALA A 85 -4.73 15.10 -10.10
N ALA A 86 -3.48 14.96 -10.55
CA ALA A 86 -3.10 15.07 -11.96
C ALA A 86 -3.78 14.01 -12.84
N ARG A 87 -4.11 12.84 -12.27
CA ARG A 87 -4.86 11.75 -12.92
C ARG A 87 -6.38 11.92 -12.81
N GLY A 88 -6.86 13.01 -12.24
CA GLY A 88 -8.27 13.41 -12.23
C GLY A 88 -9.07 12.93 -11.03
N ALA A 89 -8.43 12.53 -9.93
CA ALA A 89 -9.12 12.36 -8.66
C ALA A 89 -9.30 13.71 -7.94
N GLU A 90 -10.46 13.92 -7.32
CA GLU A 90 -10.69 15.06 -6.44
C GLU A 90 -10.13 14.75 -5.04
N VAL A 91 -8.82 14.97 -4.87
CA VAL A 91 -8.11 14.67 -3.62
C VAL A 91 -8.09 15.91 -2.73
N SER A 92 -8.41 15.73 -1.45
CA SER A 92 -8.32 16.80 -0.45
C SER A 92 -6.89 17.35 -0.34
N GLU A 93 -6.74 18.50 0.31
CA GLU A 93 -5.42 18.91 0.80
C GLU A 93 -4.89 17.89 1.81
N VAL A 94 -3.57 17.81 1.93
CA VAL A 94 -2.92 17.02 2.98
C VAL A 94 -3.27 17.61 4.33
N PHE A 95 -3.57 16.76 5.30
CA PHE A 95 -3.88 17.14 6.67
C PHE A 95 -3.34 16.11 7.67
N HIS A 96 -3.25 16.52 8.93
CA HIS A 96 -3.05 15.62 10.06
C HIS A 96 -4.17 15.76 11.07
N ALA A 97 -4.32 14.78 11.96
CA ALA A 97 -5.36 14.81 12.98
C ALA A 97 -4.95 15.74 14.14
N GLY A 98 -5.65 16.86 14.31
CA GLY A 98 -5.55 17.72 15.49
C GLY A 98 -6.34 17.17 16.67
N THR A 99 -7.33 16.31 16.41
CA THR A 99 -8.06 15.54 17.41
C THR A 99 -8.13 14.07 16.99
N PRO A 100 -8.05 13.10 17.91
CA PRO A 100 -8.13 11.69 17.59
C PRO A 100 -9.36 11.35 16.75
N GLY A 101 -9.18 10.63 15.65
CA GLY A 101 -10.27 10.18 14.79
C GLY A 101 -10.70 11.16 13.69
N ALA A 102 -10.09 12.35 13.59
CA ALA A 102 -10.44 13.35 12.57
C ALA A 102 -10.27 12.84 11.13
N GLN A 103 -9.38 11.88 10.89
CA GLN A 103 -9.19 11.24 9.58
C GLN A 103 -10.37 10.37 9.13
N PHE A 104 -11.20 9.93 10.06
CA PHE A 104 -12.38 9.10 9.78
C PHE A 104 -13.68 9.90 9.58
N GLN A 105 -13.60 11.22 9.53
CA GLN A 105 -14.76 12.10 9.32
C GLN A 105 -14.81 12.51 7.83
N PRO A 106 -15.44 11.72 6.93
CA PRO A 106 -15.39 11.97 5.48
C PRO A 106 -16.04 13.32 5.11
N ASP A 107 -17.14 13.67 5.78
CA ASP A 107 -17.94 14.86 5.49
C ASP A 107 -17.59 16.08 6.37
N SER A 108 -16.53 15.99 7.15
CA SER A 108 -16.14 17.06 8.09
C SER A 108 -14.63 17.28 8.11
N THR A 109 -14.23 18.54 8.06
CA THR A 109 -12.85 18.96 8.32
C THR A 109 -12.60 19.28 9.79
N SER A 110 -13.61 19.09 10.66
CA SER A 110 -13.48 19.33 12.10
C SER A 110 -12.37 18.47 12.70
N GLY A 111 -11.49 19.09 13.46
CA GLY A 111 -10.35 18.42 14.09
C GLY A 111 -9.21 18.07 13.12
N ARG A 112 -9.28 18.45 11.85
CA ARG A 112 -8.17 18.35 10.89
C ARG A 112 -7.32 19.61 10.95
N VAL A 113 -6.01 19.45 10.89
CA VAL A 113 -5.04 20.52 10.75
C VAL A 113 -4.39 20.39 9.38
N ARG A 114 -4.33 21.49 8.63
CA ARG A 114 -3.77 21.51 7.25
C ARG A 114 -2.27 21.20 7.27
N GLY A 115 -1.84 20.48 6.28
CA GLY A 115 -0.44 20.08 6.04
C GLY A 115 -0.08 18.74 6.68
N PRO A 116 1.11 18.23 6.38
CA PRO A 116 1.61 16.99 6.95
C PRO A 116 1.79 17.09 8.46
N ALA A 117 1.86 15.95 9.11
CA ALA A 117 2.11 15.88 10.55
C ALA A 117 3.50 16.45 10.89
N PRO A 118 3.66 17.07 12.07
CA PRO A 118 4.96 17.51 12.55
C PRO A 118 6.00 16.39 12.50
N ASP A 119 7.24 16.75 12.13
CA ASP A 119 8.37 15.83 12.02
C ASP A 119 8.16 14.67 11.03
N ASN A 120 7.22 14.81 10.07
CA ASN A 120 6.82 13.78 9.13
C ASN A 120 6.55 12.43 9.81
N ALA A 121 5.87 12.49 10.97
CA ALA A 121 5.58 11.31 11.78
C ALA A 121 4.80 10.27 10.97
N SER A 122 5.37 9.07 10.84
CA SER A 122 4.76 7.96 10.11
C SER A 122 3.35 7.66 10.63
N TYR A 123 2.41 7.30 9.75
CA TYR A 123 0.99 7.06 10.02
C TYR A 123 0.16 8.30 10.41
N SER A 124 0.70 9.50 10.34
CA SER A 124 0.06 10.69 10.91
C SER A 124 -0.40 11.72 9.88
N SER A 125 0.04 11.62 8.63
CA SER A 125 -0.40 12.49 7.53
C SER A 125 -1.42 11.78 6.64
N PHE A 126 -2.45 12.51 6.19
CA PHE A 126 -3.58 11.96 5.43
C PHE A 126 -4.00 12.88 4.29
N ALA A 127 -4.60 12.27 3.25
CA ALA A 127 -5.47 12.93 2.29
C ALA A 127 -6.65 12.01 1.97
N THR A 128 -7.76 12.55 1.51
CA THR A 128 -8.97 11.76 1.21
C THR A 128 -9.46 12.05 -0.20
N PHE A 129 -10.03 11.04 -0.85
CA PHE A 129 -10.78 11.19 -2.08
C PHE A 129 -11.90 10.16 -2.14
N SER A 130 -12.82 10.33 -3.08
CA SER A 130 -13.87 9.35 -3.35
C SER A 130 -13.83 8.95 -4.82
N ASP A 131 -14.27 7.73 -5.09
CA ASP A 131 -14.59 7.33 -6.46
C ASP A 131 -15.87 8.01 -6.95
N PRO A 132 -16.26 7.86 -8.23
CA PRO A 132 -17.45 8.50 -8.78
C PRO A 132 -18.79 8.10 -8.14
N ASP A 133 -18.82 6.99 -7.38
CA ASP A 133 -19.99 6.52 -6.67
C ASP A 133 -20.01 6.93 -5.20
N GLY A 134 -18.90 7.53 -4.70
CA GLY A 134 -18.76 7.97 -3.32
C GLY A 134 -18.06 6.97 -2.39
N ASN A 135 -17.46 5.88 -2.92
CA ASN A 135 -16.63 5.02 -2.11
C ASN A 135 -15.40 5.80 -1.63
N GLY A 136 -15.17 5.82 -0.33
CA GLY A 136 -14.22 6.72 0.33
C GLY A 136 -12.84 6.08 0.54
N TRP A 137 -11.81 6.78 0.08
CA TRP A 137 -10.42 6.41 0.18
C TRP A 137 -9.66 7.36 1.11
N ILE A 138 -8.75 6.81 1.88
CA ILE A 138 -7.82 7.53 2.73
C ILE A 138 -6.41 7.21 2.27
N LEU A 139 -5.68 8.22 1.79
CA LEU A 139 -4.25 8.15 1.57
C LEU A 139 -3.54 8.45 2.89
N GLN A 140 -2.62 7.60 3.29
CA GLN A 140 -1.87 7.74 4.54
C GLN A 140 -0.37 7.65 4.28
N GLU A 141 0.40 8.53 4.86
CA GLU A 141 1.86 8.48 4.81
C GLU A 141 2.42 7.43 5.77
N VAL A 142 3.24 6.53 5.23
CA VAL A 142 3.93 5.52 6.01
C VAL A 142 5.40 5.47 5.58
N THR A 143 6.24 6.18 6.31
CA THR A 143 7.70 6.25 6.07
C THR A 143 8.45 5.15 6.82
N THR A 144 7.93 4.74 7.97
CA THR A 144 8.48 3.66 8.79
C THR A 144 7.35 2.77 9.28
N ARG A 145 7.47 1.46 9.07
CA ARG A 145 6.46 0.49 9.51
C ARG A 145 6.48 0.29 11.02
N LEU A 146 5.29 0.15 11.61
CA LEU A 146 5.17 -0.26 13.00
C LEU A 146 5.71 -1.69 13.19
N PRO A 147 6.35 -1.99 14.34
CA PRO A 147 6.77 -3.35 14.68
C PRO A 147 5.59 -4.36 14.52
N GLY A 148 5.88 -5.53 13.97
CA GLY A 148 4.89 -6.58 13.71
C GLY A 148 3.99 -6.37 12.48
N ARG A 149 4.17 -5.27 11.73
CA ARG A 149 3.49 -5.04 10.44
C ARG A 149 4.25 -5.64 9.26
N LEU A 150 5.53 -5.94 9.45
CA LEU A 150 6.31 -6.74 8.50
C LEU A 150 6.18 -8.20 8.93
N ASP A 151 5.78 -9.05 7.99
CA ASP A 151 5.90 -10.49 8.18
C ASP A 151 7.41 -10.82 8.14
N PRO A 152 8.02 -11.29 9.24
CA PRO A 152 9.44 -11.62 9.25
C PRO A 152 9.79 -12.74 8.27
N ALA A 153 8.78 -13.48 7.77
CA ALA A 153 8.95 -14.49 6.74
C ALA A 153 8.75 -13.94 5.30
N ALA A 154 8.40 -12.66 5.13
CA ALA A 154 8.16 -12.06 3.82
C ALA A 154 9.12 -10.89 3.59
N THR A 155 10.15 -11.13 2.79
CA THR A 155 11.09 -10.11 2.32
C THR A 155 10.57 -9.50 1.03
N THR A 156 10.41 -8.17 0.97
CA THR A 156 9.96 -7.46 -0.24
C THR A 156 10.90 -6.32 -0.57
N PHE A 157 11.18 -6.12 -1.85
CA PHE A 157 12.01 -5.05 -2.35
C PHE A 157 11.20 -4.17 -3.31
N ALA A 158 11.34 -2.85 -3.18
CA ALA A 158 10.59 -1.88 -3.98
C ALA A 158 11.05 -1.85 -5.44
N SER A 159 12.30 -2.23 -5.72
CA SER A 159 12.90 -2.25 -7.05
C SER A 159 14.09 -3.20 -7.13
N THR A 160 14.58 -3.46 -8.36
CA THR A 160 15.82 -4.20 -8.58
C THR A 160 17.03 -3.51 -7.94
N GLU A 161 17.01 -2.17 -7.89
CA GLU A 161 18.11 -1.39 -7.29
C GLU A 161 18.09 -1.47 -5.76
N ASP A 162 16.90 -1.49 -5.16
CA ASP A 162 16.71 -1.73 -3.74
C ASP A 162 17.24 -3.11 -3.33
N LEU A 163 16.86 -4.16 -4.06
CA LEU A 163 17.39 -5.51 -3.88
C LEU A 163 18.92 -5.53 -4.03
N ALA A 164 19.47 -4.91 -5.09
CA ALA A 164 20.92 -4.87 -5.30
C ALA A 164 21.64 -4.14 -4.16
N SER A 165 21.04 -3.11 -3.60
CA SER A 165 21.60 -2.39 -2.44
C SER A 165 21.57 -3.25 -1.19
N ALA A 166 20.51 -3.98 -0.93
CA ALA A 166 20.44 -4.93 0.18
C ALA A 166 21.47 -6.06 0.03
N MET A 167 21.63 -6.61 -1.17
CA MET A 167 22.66 -7.62 -1.44
C MET A 167 24.09 -7.10 -1.21
N ARG A 168 24.37 -5.83 -1.55
CA ARG A 168 25.69 -5.23 -1.25
C ARG A 168 25.94 -5.09 0.25
N ARG A 169 24.92 -4.71 1.01
CA ARG A 169 25.04 -4.64 2.50
C ARG A 169 25.25 -6.03 3.09
N ALA A 170 24.48 -7.03 2.66
CA ALA A 170 24.66 -8.41 3.07
C ALA A 170 26.08 -8.91 2.74
N SER A 171 26.60 -8.61 1.53
CA SER A 171 27.96 -8.99 1.12
C SER A 171 29.04 -8.35 1.97
N ALA A 172 28.89 -7.08 2.34
CA ALA A 172 29.86 -6.41 3.21
C ALA A 172 29.88 -7.04 4.62
N ALA A 173 28.71 -7.28 5.20
CA ALA A 173 28.58 -7.90 6.51
C ALA A 173 29.07 -9.37 6.51
N HIS A 174 28.82 -10.12 5.42
CA HIS A 174 29.35 -11.47 5.26
C HIS A 174 30.87 -11.52 5.19
N GLY A 175 31.50 -10.55 4.52
CA GLY A 175 32.97 -10.46 4.52
C GLY A 175 33.57 -10.24 5.92
N GLU A 176 32.86 -9.51 6.81
CA GLU A 176 33.23 -9.37 8.21
C GLU A 176 33.04 -10.68 9.00
N HIS A 177 31.97 -11.43 8.68
CA HIS A 177 31.74 -12.76 9.23
C HIS A 177 32.86 -13.74 8.86
N GLU A 178 33.19 -13.87 7.56
CA GLU A 178 34.32 -14.72 7.09
C GLU A 178 35.64 -14.33 7.71
N ALA A 179 35.95 -13.03 7.86
CA ALA A 179 37.14 -12.58 8.51
C ALA A 179 37.22 -12.99 10.00
N ARG A 180 36.04 -13.04 10.68
CA ARG A 180 35.96 -13.44 12.09
C ARG A 180 36.11 -14.94 12.28
N ILE A 181 35.51 -15.77 11.40
CA ILE A 181 35.64 -17.23 11.45
C ILE A 181 36.96 -17.73 10.85
N GLY A 182 37.69 -16.90 10.10
CA GLY A 182 38.95 -17.21 9.47
C GLY A 182 38.86 -18.19 8.29
N ALA A 183 37.69 -18.36 7.70
CA ALA A 183 37.44 -19.27 6.57
C ALA A 183 36.36 -18.69 5.63
N ALA A 184 36.38 -19.12 4.35
CA ALA A 184 35.30 -18.85 3.44
C ALA A 184 34.05 -19.66 3.84
N ASP A 185 32.90 -19.02 3.80
CA ASP A 185 31.62 -19.65 4.10
C ASP A 185 30.94 -20.12 2.79
N PRO A 186 30.82 -21.44 2.57
CA PRO A 186 30.17 -21.99 1.36
C PRO A 186 28.65 -21.76 1.36
N ASP A 187 28.04 -21.50 2.51
CA ASP A 187 26.60 -21.33 2.69
C ASP A 187 26.18 -19.85 2.62
N TRP A 188 27.00 -19.02 1.97
CA TRP A 188 26.74 -17.58 1.79
C TRP A 188 25.34 -17.23 1.26
N PRO A 189 24.67 -18.06 0.40
CA PRO A 189 23.33 -17.69 -0.06
C PRO A 189 22.29 -17.71 1.07
N ASP A 190 22.37 -18.69 1.96
CA ASP A 190 21.48 -18.79 3.13
C ASP A 190 21.77 -17.68 4.13
N TRP A 191 23.05 -17.37 4.37
CA TRP A 191 23.48 -16.27 5.21
C TRP A 191 22.99 -14.90 4.69
N TYR A 192 23.07 -14.66 3.36
CA TYR A 192 22.55 -13.43 2.74
C TYR A 192 21.05 -13.32 2.88
N ALA A 193 20.32 -14.40 2.65
CA ALA A 193 18.87 -14.43 2.80
C ALA A 193 18.47 -14.10 4.24
N ASP A 194 19.12 -14.71 5.21
CA ASP A 194 18.89 -14.48 6.63
C ASP A 194 19.20 -13.03 7.02
N TYR A 195 20.36 -12.49 6.58
CA TYR A 195 20.73 -11.09 6.79
C TYR A 195 19.64 -10.13 6.26
N MET A 196 19.24 -10.30 5.00
CA MET A 196 18.27 -9.39 4.38
C MET A 196 16.87 -9.47 5.03
N VAL A 197 16.44 -10.65 5.47
CA VAL A 197 15.19 -10.83 6.22
C VAL A 197 15.26 -10.11 7.57
N HIS A 198 16.34 -10.31 8.33
CA HIS A 198 16.52 -9.68 9.64
C HIS A 198 16.70 -8.16 9.54
N GLU A 199 17.45 -7.68 8.52
CA GLU A 199 17.62 -6.25 8.26
C GLU A 199 16.26 -5.57 8.00
N GLN A 200 15.41 -6.16 7.15
CA GLN A 200 14.06 -5.62 6.87
C GLN A 200 13.12 -5.72 8.08
N ALA A 201 13.23 -6.77 8.86
CA ALA A 201 12.44 -6.95 10.08
C ALA A 201 12.91 -6.05 11.24
N GLY A 202 14.12 -5.45 11.15
CA GLY A 202 14.72 -4.67 12.24
C GLY A 202 15.04 -5.53 13.46
N THR A 203 15.34 -6.82 13.24
CA THR A 203 15.74 -7.80 14.26
C THR A 203 17.26 -7.94 14.32
N GLU A 204 17.77 -8.74 15.29
CA GLU A 204 19.21 -8.98 15.43
C GLU A 204 19.76 -9.63 14.15
N LEU A 205 20.82 -9.03 13.60
CA LEU A 205 21.45 -9.52 12.37
C LEU A 205 22.28 -10.79 12.64
N PRO A 206 22.40 -11.70 11.67
CA PRO A 206 23.26 -12.87 11.78
C PRO A 206 24.71 -12.44 11.98
N SER A 207 25.38 -13.13 12.89
CA SER A 207 26.74 -12.78 13.33
C SER A 207 27.76 -13.81 12.90
#